data_c49b358a17dc8897c993733cfb5ba46b
#
_entry.id   c49b358a17dc8897c993733cfb5ba46b
#
_cell.length_a   1.000
_cell.length_b   1.000
_cell.length_c   1.000
_cell.angle_alpha   90.00
_cell.angle_beta   90.00
_cell.angle_gamma   90.00
#
_symmetry.space_group_name_H-M   'P 1'
#
loop_
_entity.id
_entity.type
_entity.pdbx_description
1 polymer ?
#
loop_
_entity_poly.entity_id
_entity_poly.type
_entity_poly.pdbx_seq_one_letter_code
_entity_poly.pdbx_strand_id
1 'polypeptide(L)'
;MALTKNVFTVLKMFAGTNEKLSQRQLSEATKLSLGTVNTTVKSLENRGLIEDRMITQKGLEALKPYAVDNAIIMAAGLSSRFAPISYEKPKGVLKVRGEVLIERQIRQLMEAGITDITVVVGYKKEYFFYLAGKFGVSIVVNPDYATRNNNSTLWYVKNRLGNTYICSSDDYFTVNPFEHYVYGAYYSATYVAGPTKEWCLKEGPGGRITGVEIGGFDAWVMLGHVYFDRAFSKQFVEILESVYERPETADKLWEDIYADHIKQLSMTIRKYPDGVINEFDSLDELREFDPAFIENIDSEIFDNIVSVLHCEKSDIHGFYPLKQGLTNLSAHFTVGFGKDAQEYVYRHPGVGTEKLVDRAGEEAGLRLARELGLDSTFIYEDQKEGWKISHFVKDAKNLDPHNPEQLRRAMEMGRTLHESGAVLDRHFSFVDEGLNYEKVLKERGPIEVPGYFELREKVLKLKAYADADHAKTVISHNDFFSLNFLIDENDTYSLIDWEYAGMSDEASDFGTFTVCCELSEDEANKAIDYYFGRTATTKERRHFWSYVVFAGWCWYLWSLVKEAEGENVGEWFFIYYRYAAQYIDRLLSWYEEN
;
A
#
# COMPACT_ATOMS: atom_id res chain seq x y z
N MET A 1 20.30 -42.99 -7.51
CA MET A 1 19.08 -43.55 -8.10
C MET A 1 17.89 -42.89 -7.40
N ALA A 2 17.01 -42.21 -8.12
CA ALA A 2 15.86 -41.52 -7.54
C ALA A 2 14.96 -42.50 -6.76
N LEU A 3 14.46 -42.07 -5.60
CA LEU A 3 13.50 -42.84 -4.82
C LEU A 3 12.09 -42.67 -5.43
N THR A 4 11.29 -43.73 -5.40
CA THR A 4 9.85 -43.57 -5.66
C THR A 4 9.19 -42.91 -4.44
N LYS A 5 8.02 -42.28 -4.61
CA LYS A 5 7.31 -41.60 -3.53
C LYS A 5 7.09 -42.49 -2.30
N ASN A 6 6.65 -43.75 -2.51
CA ASN A 6 6.42 -44.68 -1.39
C ASN A 6 7.72 -45.03 -0.68
N VAL A 7 8.80 -45.28 -1.43
CA VAL A 7 10.13 -45.60 -0.86
C VAL A 7 10.67 -44.42 -0.07
N PHE A 8 10.56 -43.20 -0.60
CA PHE A 8 10.91 -41.96 0.11
C PHE A 8 10.10 -41.82 1.40
N THR A 9 8.77 -41.92 1.31
CA THR A 9 7.87 -41.72 2.44
C THR A 9 8.17 -42.67 3.59
N VAL A 10 8.44 -43.96 3.31
CA VAL A 10 8.78 -44.94 4.36
C VAL A 10 10.21 -44.72 4.87
N LEU A 11 11.19 -44.50 3.99
CA LEU A 11 12.59 -44.27 4.40
C LEU A 11 12.74 -43.03 5.30
N LYS A 12 12.02 -41.96 4.99
CA LYS A 12 12.01 -40.72 5.77
C LYS A 12 11.56 -40.95 7.22
N MET A 13 10.59 -41.87 7.46
CA MET A 13 10.13 -42.16 8.82
C MET A 13 11.26 -42.74 9.69
N PHE A 14 12.16 -43.52 9.12
CA PHE A 14 13.32 -44.03 9.82
C PHE A 14 14.40 -42.98 10.11
N ALA A 15 14.46 -41.91 9.31
CA ALA A 15 15.39 -40.80 9.54
C ALA A 15 14.96 -39.88 10.69
N GLY A 16 13.66 -39.84 11.00
CA GLY A 16 13.07 -38.97 12.02
C GLY A 16 13.03 -39.56 13.42
N THR A 17 13.52 -40.82 13.64
CA THR A 17 13.45 -41.46 14.93
C THR A 17 14.61 -42.44 15.14
N ASN A 18 15.00 -42.60 16.41
CA ASN A 18 15.91 -43.64 16.86
C ASN A 18 15.16 -44.89 17.36
N GLU A 19 13.86 -44.97 17.21
CA GLU A 19 13.04 -46.09 17.63
C GLU A 19 12.78 -47.06 16.47
N LYS A 20 12.69 -48.36 16.80
CA LYS A 20 12.35 -49.40 15.83
C LYS A 20 10.84 -49.38 15.51
N LEU A 21 10.45 -48.69 14.47
CA LEU A 21 9.04 -48.58 14.06
C LEU A 21 8.49 -49.93 13.57
N SER A 22 7.32 -50.32 14.06
CA SER A 22 6.58 -51.45 13.53
C SER A 22 5.92 -51.11 12.17
N GLN A 23 5.61 -52.15 11.38
CA GLN A 23 4.92 -51.95 10.09
C GLN A 23 3.53 -51.32 10.26
N ARG A 24 2.86 -51.54 11.41
CA ARG A 24 1.58 -50.88 11.70
C ARG A 24 1.77 -49.39 11.96
N GLN A 25 2.75 -49.02 12.80
CA GLN A 25 3.09 -47.59 13.02
C GLN A 25 3.47 -46.88 11.73
N LEU A 26 4.28 -47.53 10.87
CA LEU A 26 4.61 -46.98 9.55
C LEU A 26 3.37 -46.85 8.66
N SER A 27 2.45 -47.82 8.67
CA SER A 27 1.20 -47.73 7.90
C SER A 27 0.31 -46.57 8.36
N GLU A 28 0.16 -46.42 9.68
CA GLU A 28 -0.62 -45.31 10.27
C GLU A 28 0.02 -43.96 9.96
N ALA A 29 1.32 -43.81 10.15
CA ALA A 29 2.04 -42.55 9.94
C ALA A 29 2.13 -42.15 8.45
N THR A 30 2.32 -43.13 7.56
CA THR A 30 2.47 -42.86 6.13
C THR A 30 1.16 -42.89 5.36
N LYS A 31 0.07 -43.37 5.96
CA LYS A 31 -1.23 -43.66 5.33
C LYS A 31 -1.13 -44.61 4.12
N LEU A 32 -0.06 -45.41 4.05
CA LEU A 32 0.10 -46.46 3.07
C LEU A 32 -0.49 -47.78 3.61
N SER A 33 -1.02 -48.62 2.69
CA SER A 33 -1.50 -49.93 3.09
C SER A 33 -0.37 -50.79 3.72
N LEU A 34 -0.72 -51.65 4.66
CA LEU A 34 0.24 -52.53 5.32
C LEU A 34 1.06 -53.40 4.34
N GLY A 35 0.42 -53.85 3.25
CA GLY A 35 1.07 -54.58 2.16
C GLY A 35 2.12 -53.73 1.43
N THR A 36 1.78 -52.47 1.11
CA THR A 36 2.72 -51.50 0.50
C THR A 36 3.90 -51.24 1.42
N VAL A 37 3.64 -51.02 2.73
CA VAL A 37 4.69 -50.80 3.73
C VAL A 37 5.61 -52.01 3.83
N ASN A 38 5.05 -53.24 3.92
CA ASN A 38 5.85 -54.47 4.01
C ASN A 38 6.76 -54.64 2.77
N THR A 39 6.21 -54.48 1.58
CA THR A 39 6.97 -54.57 0.32
C THR A 39 8.08 -53.51 0.26
N THR A 40 7.76 -52.29 0.69
CA THR A 40 8.72 -51.16 0.71
C THR A 40 9.83 -51.40 1.73
N VAL A 41 9.51 -51.84 2.95
CA VAL A 41 10.51 -52.15 3.99
C VAL A 41 11.46 -53.23 3.50
N LYS A 42 10.96 -54.35 2.94
CA LYS A 42 11.81 -55.38 2.33
C LYS A 42 12.72 -54.85 1.24
N SER A 43 12.19 -53.94 0.37
CA SER A 43 12.99 -53.30 -0.67
C SER A 43 14.10 -52.43 -0.07
N LEU A 44 13.81 -51.69 1.01
CA LEU A 44 14.78 -50.85 1.71
C LEU A 44 15.90 -51.71 2.36
N GLU A 45 15.54 -52.83 3.00
CA GLU A 45 16.49 -53.81 3.59
C GLU A 45 17.38 -54.40 2.48
N ASN A 46 16.78 -54.91 1.39
CA ASN A 46 17.53 -55.52 0.30
C ASN A 46 18.49 -54.52 -0.39
N ARG A 47 18.17 -53.22 -0.38
CA ARG A 47 19.04 -52.17 -0.89
C ARG A 47 20.06 -51.67 0.12
N GLY A 48 20.01 -52.18 1.38
CA GLY A 48 20.87 -51.76 2.49
C GLY A 48 20.63 -50.30 2.93
N LEU A 49 19.42 -49.77 2.71
CA LEU A 49 19.05 -48.42 3.14
C LEU A 49 18.57 -48.38 4.59
N ILE A 50 18.07 -49.50 5.08
CA ILE A 50 17.79 -49.76 6.50
C ILE A 50 18.36 -51.10 6.89
N GLU A 51 18.72 -51.25 8.17
CA GLU A 51 19.17 -52.48 8.80
C GLU A 51 18.57 -52.54 10.20
N ASP A 52 18.04 -53.71 10.59
CA ASP A 52 17.37 -53.87 11.89
C ASP A 52 16.32 -52.80 12.21
N ARG A 53 15.60 -52.32 11.21
CA ARG A 53 14.63 -51.24 11.27
C ARG A 53 15.23 -49.91 11.71
N MET A 54 16.47 -49.68 11.46
CA MET A 54 17.16 -48.39 11.61
C MET A 54 17.69 -47.95 10.28
N ILE A 55 17.72 -46.63 10.05
CA ILE A 55 18.30 -46.08 8.83
C ILE A 55 19.81 -46.27 8.81
N THR A 56 20.37 -46.66 7.69
CA THR A 56 21.82 -46.78 7.51
C THR A 56 22.40 -45.46 6.94
N GLN A 57 23.74 -45.32 6.98
CA GLN A 57 24.43 -44.21 6.33
C GLN A 57 24.04 -44.12 4.85
N LYS A 58 23.93 -45.28 4.15
CA LYS A 58 23.48 -45.36 2.77
C LYS A 58 22.02 -44.87 2.60
N GLY A 59 21.17 -45.11 3.59
CA GLY A 59 19.80 -44.60 3.64
C GLY A 59 19.76 -43.08 3.78
N LEU A 60 20.59 -42.52 4.66
CA LEU A 60 20.74 -41.08 4.81
C LEU A 60 21.25 -40.42 3.52
N GLU A 61 22.25 -41.04 2.87
CA GLU A 61 22.75 -40.55 1.58
C GLU A 61 21.68 -40.60 0.49
N ALA A 62 20.80 -41.59 0.50
CA ALA A 62 19.68 -41.67 -0.43
C ALA A 62 18.61 -40.60 -0.20
N LEU A 63 18.47 -40.09 1.04
CA LEU A 63 17.58 -38.98 1.37
C LEU A 63 18.19 -37.60 1.09
N LYS A 64 19.52 -37.49 1.03
CA LYS A 64 20.23 -36.22 0.84
C LYS A 64 19.72 -35.36 -0.34
N PRO A 65 19.35 -35.92 -1.53
CA PRO A 65 18.79 -35.13 -2.62
C PRO A 65 17.43 -34.47 -2.30
N TYR A 66 16.75 -34.94 -1.27
CA TYR A 66 15.45 -34.50 -0.81
C TYR A 66 15.53 -33.62 0.45
N ALA A 67 16.73 -33.41 0.97
CA ALA A 67 16.93 -32.51 2.09
C ALA A 67 16.65 -31.08 1.67
N VAL A 68 15.98 -30.32 2.53
CA VAL A 68 15.75 -28.89 2.34
C VAL A 68 17.08 -28.16 2.52
N ASP A 69 17.47 -27.36 1.56
CA ASP A 69 18.71 -26.59 1.60
C ASP A 69 18.56 -25.34 2.47
N ASN A 70 17.44 -24.63 2.29
CA ASN A 70 17.21 -23.33 2.93
C ASN A 70 15.72 -22.94 2.94
N ALA A 71 15.45 -21.79 3.57
CA ALA A 71 14.14 -21.14 3.49
C ALA A 71 14.29 -19.66 3.17
N ILE A 72 13.34 -19.13 2.42
CA ILE A 72 13.18 -17.70 2.10
C ILE A 72 11.88 -17.23 2.71
N ILE A 73 11.94 -16.19 3.55
CA ILE A 73 10.76 -15.54 4.10
C ILE A 73 10.59 -14.19 3.40
N MET A 74 9.49 -14.02 2.67
CA MET A 74 9.14 -12.79 1.97
C MET A 74 8.52 -11.80 2.95
N ALA A 75 9.19 -10.67 3.19
CA ALA A 75 8.81 -9.64 4.15
C ALA A 75 8.97 -8.22 3.57
N ALA A 76 8.90 -8.06 2.24
CA ALA A 76 9.16 -6.80 1.58
C ALA A 76 7.90 -5.95 1.32
N GLY A 77 6.70 -6.54 1.40
CA GLY A 77 5.44 -5.93 1.02
C GLY A 77 4.98 -4.78 1.92
N LEU A 78 4.15 -3.89 1.38
CA LEU A 78 3.57 -2.73 2.07
C LEU A 78 2.51 -3.10 3.11
N SER A 79 1.90 -4.28 3.01
CA SER A 79 0.78 -4.73 3.86
C SER A 79 -0.37 -3.71 3.92
N SER A 80 -0.70 -3.05 2.81
CA SER A 80 -1.64 -1.91 2.74
C SER A 80 -3.05 -2.23 3.27
N ARG A 81 -3.51 -3.49 3.10
CA ARG A 81 -4.79 -3.95 3.66
C ARG A 81 -4.81 -3.99 5.20
N PHE A 82 -3.64 -3.92 5.83
CA PHE A 82 -3.48 -3.88 7.29
C PHE A 82 -3.37 -2.45 7.84
N ALA A 83 -3.75 -1.45 7.04
CA ALA A 83 -3.85 -0.08 7.53
C ALA A 83 -4.84 -0.02 8.74
N PRO A 84 -4.59 0.81 9.75
CA PRO A 84 -3.47 1.75 9.83
C PRO A 84 -2.20 1.18 10.46
N ILE A 85 -2.22 -0.05 11.00
CA ILE A 85 -1.05 -0.63 11.70
C ILE A 85 0.17 -0.76 10.79
N SER A 86 -0.06 -1.07 9.49
CA SER A 86 1.03 -1.10 8.51
C SER A 86 1.73 0.25 8.32
N TYR A 87 1.10 1.36 8.72
CA TYR A 87 1.74 2.69 8.72
C TYR A 87 2.81 2.81 9.82
N GLU A 88 2.66 2.08 10.91
CA GLU A 88 3.63 2.06 12.03
C GLU A 88 4.68 0.97 11.84
N LYS A 89 4.26 -0.26 11.59
CA LYS A 89 5.15 -1.44 11.54
C LYS A 89 4.68 -2.48 10.52
N PRO A 90 5.62 -3.26 9.94
CA PRO A 90 5.27 -4.32 9.01
C PRO A 90 4.45 -5.43 9.69
N LYS A 91 3.52 -6.05 8.95
CA LYS A 91 2.65 -7.12 9.44
C LYS A 91 3.43 -8.29 10.06
N GLY A 92 4.56 -8.70 9.45
CA GLY A 92 5.37 -9.82 9.94
C GLY A 92 5.96 -9.66 11.35
N VAL A 93 6.04 -8.42 11.89
CA VAL A 93 6.52 -8.18 13.27
C VAL A 93 5.40 -8.01 14.29
N LEU A 94 4.15 -8.17 13.90
CA LEU A 94 3.02 -8.13 14.84
C LEU A 94 3.07 -9.32 15.79
N LYS A 95 2.63 -9.09 17.03
CA LYS A 95 2.47 -10.14 18.04
C LYS A 95 1.07 -10.71 17.96
N VAL A 96 0.96 -11.98 17.61
CA VAL A 96 -0.29 -12.73 17.56
C VAL A 96 -0.20 -13.86 18.58
N ARG A 97 -1.18 -13.96 19.47
CA ARG A 97 -1.17 -14.91 20.60
C ARG A 97 0.14 -14.86 21.41
N GLY A 98 0.68 -13.65 21.57
CA GLY A 98 1.89 -13.40 22.35
C GLY A 98 3.22 -13.66 21.64
N GLU A 99 3.23 -14.14 20.39
CA GLU A 99 4.42 -14.41 19.59
C GLU A 99 4.50 -13.51 18.36
N VAL A 100 5.70 -13.05 18.01
CA VAL A 100 5.94 -12.31 16.76
C VAL A 100 5.83 -13.27 15.58
N LEU A 101 5.01 -12.94 14.57
CA LEU A 101 4.68 -13.82 13.43
C LEU A 101 5.93 -14.40 12.77
N ILE A 102 6.83 -13.55 12.28
CA ILE A 102 8.04 -14.00 11.59
C ILE A 102 8.99 -14.78 12.51
N GLU A 103 9.06 -14.44 13.80
CA GLU A 103 9.91 -15.19 14.76
C GLU A 103 9.38 -16.60 14.99
N ARG A 104 8.05 -16.76 15.03
CA ARG A 104 7.42 -18.07 15.14
C ARG A 104 7.76 -18.94 13.94
N GLN A 105 7.66 -18.42 12.73
CA GLN A 105 8.05 -19.16 11.52
C GLN A 105 9.53 -19.55 11.53
N ILE A 106 10.42 -18.62 11.89
CA ILE A 106 11.86 -18.90 11.99
C ILE A 106 12.11 -20.03 12.98
N ARG A 107 11.49 -20.02 14.17
CA ARG A 107 11.62 -21.12 15.15
C ARG A 107 11.13 -22.46 14.60
N GLN A 108 9.97 -22.48 13.93
CA GLN A 108 9.41 -23.69 13.32
C GLN A 108 10.31 -24.25 12.21
N LEU A 109 10.92 -23.41 11.39
CA LEU A 109 11.91 -23.82 10.39
C LEU A 109 13.16 -24.43 11.07
N MET A 110 13.69 -23.78 12.10
CA MET A 110 14.84 -24.29 12.87
C MET A 110 14.55 -25.61 13.58
N GLU A 111 13.36 -25.78 14.14
CA GLU A 111 12.89 -27.05 14.73
C GLU A 111 12.84 -28.17 13.70
N ALA A 112 12.53 -27.88 12.44
CA ALA A 112 12.60 -28.82 11.33
C ALA A 112 14.03 -29.08 10.82
N GLY A 113 15.05 -28.46 11.44
CA GLY A 113 16.46 -28.59 11.05
C GLY A 113 16.87 -27.72 9.87
N ILE A 114 16.09 -26.69 9.54
CA ILE A 114 16.36 -25.73 8.44
C ILE A 114 16.94 -24.47 9.07
N THR A 115 18.25 -24.27 8.96
CA THR A 115 18.99 -23.19 9.63
C THR A 115 19.50 -22.11 8.68
N ASP A 116 19.63 -22.41 7.38
CA ASP A 116 19.93 -21.39 6.37
C ASP A 116 18.61 -20.68 5.97
N ILE A 117 18.32 -19.58 6.66
CA ILE A 117 17.08 -18.81 6.48
C ILE A 117 17.45 -17.43 5.99
N THR A 118 16.80 -17.00 4.89
CA THR A 118 16.93 -15.65 4.33
C THR A 118 15.60 -14.92 4.47
N VAL A 119 15.63 -13.73 5.09
CA VAL A 119 14.48 -12.82 5.14
C VAL A 119 14.70 -11.73 4.10
N VAL A 120 13.78 -11.62 3.14
CA VAL A 120 13.82 -10.56 2.12
C VAL A 120 12.92 -9.42 2.54
N VAL A 121 13.49 -8.25 2.76
CA VAL A 121 12.83 -7.08 3.34
C VAL A 121 12.75 -5.93 2.35
N GLY A 122 11.80 -5.02 2.53
CA GLY A 122 11.59 -3.84 1.68
C GLY A 122 11.01 -2.69 2.49
N TYR A 123 9.69 -2.61 2.58
CA TYR A 123 9.01 -1.60 3.38
C TYR A 123 9.38 -1.74 4.87
N LYS A 124 9.76 -0.60 5.49
CA LYS A 124 10.17 -0.55 6.91
C LYS A 124 11.14 -1.69 7.29
N LYS A 125 12.12 -1.93 6.42
CA LYS A 125 13.10 -3.03 6.53
C LYS A 125 13.85 -3.06 7.85
N GLU A 126 14.05 -1.91 8.48
CA GLU A 126 14.75 -1.75 9.77
C GLU A 126 14.09 -2.54 10.91
N TYR A 127 12.79 -2.78 10.84
CA TYR A 127 12.06 -3.58 11.83
C TYR A 127 12.46 -5.07 11.84
N PHE A 128 13.16 -5.54 10.81
CA PHE A 128 13.59 -6.93 10.68
C PHE A 128 15.08 -7.16 10.97
N PHE A 129 15.89 -6.10 11.08
CA PHE A 129 17.35 -6.24 11.19
C PHE A 129 17.79 -6.99 12.44
N TYR A 130 17.05 -6.87 13.54
CA TYR A 130 17.33 -7.60 14.79
C TYR A 130 17.30 -9.13 14.63
N LEU A 131 16.57 -9.65 13.64
CA LEU A 131 16.46 -11.08 13.38
C LEU A 131 17.82 -11.72 13.04
N ALA A 132 18.70 -10.96 12.36
CA ALA A 132 20.05 -11.42 12.05
C ALA A 132 20.85 -11.72 13.33
N GLY A 133 20.80 -10.83 14.33
CA GLY A 133 21.45 -11.03 15.61
C GLY A 133 20.79 -12.08 16.50
N LYS A 134 19.45 -12.16 16.46
CA LYS A 134 18.67 -13.05 17.33
C LYS A 134 18.65 -14.50 16.87
N PHE A 135 18.57 -14.74 15.56
CA PHE A 135 18.38 -16.06 14.97
C PHE A 135 19.48 -16.46 13.98
N GLY A 136 20.42 -15.58 13.65
CA GLY A 136 21.47 -15.88 12.67
C GLY A 136 20.96 -15.93 11.21
N VAL A 137 19.80 -15.37 10.93
CA VAL A 137 19.25 -15.33 9.56
C VAL A 137 19.96 -14.31 8.68
N SER A 138 19.97 -14.53 7.38
CA SER A 138 20.45 -13.57 6.38
C SER A 138 19.36 -12.56 6.05
N ILE A 139 19.71 -11.27 5.92
CA ILE A 139 18.80 -10.22 5.47
C ILE A 139 19.20 -9.81 4.04
N VAL A 140 18.23 -9.80 3.13
CA VAL A 140 18.38 -9.28 1.76
C VAL A 140 17.37 -8.17 1.56
N VAL A 141 17.82 -7.04 1.00
CA VAL A 141 16.94 -5.89 0.72
C VAL A 141 16.43 -5.99 -0.72
N ASN A 142 15.12 -5.93 -0.88
CA ASN A 142 14.46 -5.73 -2.17
C ASN A 142 14.22 -4.22 -2.36
N PRO A 143 14.97 -3.51 -3.22
CA PRO A 143 14.78 -2.08 -3.46
C PRO A 143 13.54 -1.79 -4.32
N ASP A 144 13.04 -2.77 -5.08
CA ASP A 144 11.94 -2.59 -6.03
C ASP A 144 10.56 -2.82 -5.38
N TYR A 145 10.50 -2.98 -4.05
CA TYR A 145 9.27 -3.34 -3.33
C TYR A 145 8.10 -2.35 -3.53
N ALA A 146 8.39 -1.09 -3.86
CA ALA A 146 7.38 -0.06 -4.08
C ALA A 146 6.88 0.03 -5.54
N THR A 147 7.67 -0.49 -6.49
CA THR A 147 7.42 -0.39 -7.93
C THR A 147 7.12 -1.72 -8.60
N ARG A 148 7.37 -2.82 -7.89
CA ARG A 148 7.12 -4.18 -8.39
C ARG A 148 6.48 -5.04 -7.30
N ASN A 149 5.71 -6.03 -7.73
CA ASN A 149 5.08 -6.99 -6.83
C ASN A 149 6.09 -8.04 -6.30
N ASN A 150 5.61 -9.06 -5.59
CA ASN A 150 6.42 -10.06 -4.88
C ASN A 150 7.36 -10.89 -5.79
N ASN A 151 7.17 -10.88 -7.11
CA ASN A 151 8.12 -11.47 -8.06
C ASN A 151 9.53 -10.86 -7.90
N SER A 152 9.62 -9.57 -7.58
CA SER A 152 10.89 -8.89 -7.32
C SER A 152 11.59 -9.45 -6.08
N THR A 153 10.84 -9.87 -5.08
CA THR A 153 11.40 -10.50 -3.88
C THR A 153 12.18 -11.78 -4.23
N LEU A 154 11.62 -12.64 -5.07
CA LEU A 154 12.32 -13.84 -5.54
C LEU A 154 13.46 -13.53 -6.52
N TRP A 155 13.37 -12.45 -7.29
CA TRP A 155 14.44 -11.99 -8.17
C TRP A 155 15.74 -11.73 -7.41
N TYR A 156 15.67 -11.02 -6.28
CA TYR A 156 16.85 -10.67 -5.48
C TYR A 156 17.49 -11.87 -4.76
N VAL A 157 16.79 -12.98 -4.65
CA VAL A 157 17.29 -14.22 -4.02
C VAL A 157 17.30 -15.43 -4.98
N LYS A 158 17.11 -15.22 -6.28
CA LYS A 158 17.03 -16.29 -7.28
C LYS A 158 18.20 -17.27 -7.23
N ASN A 159 19.39 -16.78 -6.91
CA ASN A 159 20.61 -17.61 -6.80
C ASN A 159 20.65 -18.48 -5.54
N ARG A 160 19.71 -18.31 -4.60
CA ARG A 160 19.56 -19.13 -3.39
C ARG A 160 18.50 -20.23 -3.56
N LEU A 161 17.72 -20.18 -4.65
CA LEU A 161 16.68 -21.18 -4.92
C LEU A 161 17.30 -22.53 -5.24
N GLY A 162 16.91 -23.52 -4.47
CA GLY A 162 17.32 -24.92 -4.60
C GLY A 162 16.19 -25.82 -4.11
N ASN A 163 16.44 -26.66 -3.13
CA ASN A 163 15.42 -27.30 -2.32
C ASN A 163 14.96 -26.30 -1.24
N THR A 164 14.06 -25.39 -1.57
CA THR A 164 13.79 -24.17 -0.82
C THR A 164 12.35 -24.07 -0.37
N TYR A 165 12.12 -23.78 0.91
CA TYR A 165 10.84 -23.27 1.35
C TYR A 165 10.74 -21.77 1.04
N ILE A 166 9.59 -21.35 0.54
CA ILE A 166 9.21 -19.95 0.37
C ILE A 166 7.98 -19.70 1.22
N CYS A 167 8.07 -18.72 2.12
CA CYS A 167 7.06 -18.40 3.11
C CYS A 167 6.71 -16.92 3.03
N SER A 168 5.49 -16.56 3.37
CA SER A 168 5.08 -15.19 3.64
C SER A 168 5.30 -14.85 5.11
N SER A 169 5.79 -13.65 5.43
CA SER A 169 6.17 -13.28 6.81
C SER A 169 4.98 -13.15 7.77
N ASP A 170 3.78 -13.16 7.24
CA ASP A 170 2.50 -12.93 7.92
C ASP A 170 1.66 -14.19 8.11
N ASP A 171 2.14 -15.34 7.66
CA ASP A 171 1.51 -16.62 7.96
C ASP A 171 1.67 -17.01 9.44
N TYR A 172 0.60 -17.50 10.05
CA TYR A 172 0.60 -18.12 11.36
C TYR A 172 0.27 -19.60 11.26
N PHE A 173 1.25 -20.47 11.54
CA PHE A 173 1.06 -21.91 11.56
C PHE A 173 0.78 -22.38 13.00
N THR A 174 -0.42 -22.93 13.25
CA THR A 174 -0.78 -23.45 14.58
C THR A 174 0.01 -24.71 14.93
N VAL A 175 0.39 -25.48 13.93
CA VAL A 175 1.25 -26.66 14.02
C VAL A 175 2.41 -26.48 13.04
N ASN A 176 3.62 -26.90 13.42
CA ASN A 176 4.79 -26.80 12.55
C ASN A 176 4.57 -27.60 11.24
N PRO A 177 4.48 -26.93 10.06
CA PRO A 177 4.24 -27.60 8.79
C PRO A 177 5.53 -28.03 8.09
N PHE A 178 6.70 -27.60 8.58
CA PHE A 178 7.98 -27.77 7.91
C PHE A 178 8.59 -29.15 8.19
N GLU A 179 9.30 -29.66 7.21
CA GLU A 179 9.92 -30.97 7.24
C GLU A 179 11.34 -30.88 6.66
N HIS A 180 12.28 -31.61 7.26
CA HIS A 180 13.69 -31.64 6.81
C HIS A 180 13.86 -32.27 5.42
N TYR A 181 13.05 -33.29 5.09
CA TYR A 181 13.07 -33.97 3.79
C TYR A 181 11.72 -33.82 3.08
N VAL A 182 11.74 -33.41 1.82
CA VAL A 182 10.56 -33.20 0.99
C VAL A 182 10.74 -33.86 -0.37
N TYR A 183 9.71 -34.58 -0.85
CA TYR A 183 9.81 -35.41 -2.04
C TYR A 183 9.86 -34.62 -3.35
N GLY A 184 9.10 -33.55 -3.46
CA GLY A 184 9.00 -32.75 -4.68
C GLY A 184 8.24 -31.47 -4.43
N ALA A 185 8.24 -30.56 -5.41
CA ALA A 185 7.65 -29.26 -5.32
C ALA A 185 6.13 -29.33 -5.01
N TYR A 186 5.67 -28.46 -4.11
CA TYR A 186 4.26 -28.37 -3.76
C TYR A 186 3.86 -26.96 -3.32
N TYR A 187 2.58 -26.64 -3.45
CA TYR A 187 1.95 -25.50 -2.80
C TYR A 187 1.03 -25.99 -1.67
N SER A 188 1.11 -25.36 -0.50
CA SER A 188 0.18 -25.63 0.60
C SER A 188 -1.21 -25.12 0.26
N ALA A 189 -2.24 -25.82 0.72
CA ALA A 189 -3.62 -25.45 0.47
C ALA A 189 -4.54 -25.81 1.62
N THR A 190 -5.54 -24.99 1.84
CA THR A 190 -6.67 -25.22 2.75
C THR A 190 -7.97 -25.29 1.94
N TYR A 191 -8.96 -25.97 2.50
CA TYR A 191 -10.27 -26.10 1.85
C TYR A 191 -11.19 -24.98 2.34
N VAL A 192 -11.77 -24.24 1.39
CA VAL A 192 -12.78 -23.22 1.68
C VAL A 192 -14.13 -23.74 1.19
N ALA A 193 -15.08 -23.85 2.13
CA ALA A 193 -16.47 -24.21 1.83
C ALA A 193 -17.27 -22.97 1.42
N GLY A 194 -18.12 -23.10 0.41
CA GLY A 194 -18.91 -22.00 -0.14
C GLY A 194 -18.15 -21.15 -1.14
N PRO A 195 -18.63 -19.92 -1.41
CA PRO A 195 -17.98 -19.01 -2.36
C PRO A 195 -16.70 -18.45 -1.78
N THR A 196 -15.67 -18.31 -2.62
CA THR A 196 -14.38 -17.70 -2.27
C THR A 196 -13.89 -16.81 -3.40
N LYS A 197 -13.07 -15.81 -3.05
CA LYS A 197 -12.34 -14.95 -3.99
C LYS A 197 -10.86 -15.33 -4.10
N GLU A 198 -10.44 -16.36 -3.33
CA GLU A 198 -9.07 -16.82 -3.26
C GLU A 198 -8.62 -17.55 -4.54
N TRP A 199 -7.34 -17.84 -4.60
CA TRP A 199 -6.71 -18.56 -5.70
C TRP A 199 -7.00 -20.06 -5.60
N CYS A 200 -7.99 -20.52 -6.37
CA CYS A 200 -8.49 -21.90 -6.35
C CYS A 200 -7.63 -22.82 -7.21
N LEU A 201 -7.26 -23.97 -6.66
CA LEU A 201 -6.41 -24.96 -7.28
C LEU A 201 -7.23 -26.06 -8.00
N LYS A 202 -6.88 -26.33 -9.26
CA LYS A 202 -7.40 -27.50 -9.99
C LYS A 202 -6.44 -28.67 -9.83
N GLU A 203 -6.92 -29.74 -9.23
CA GLU A 203 -6.16 -30.96 -8.99
C GLU A 203 -6.29 -31.94 -10.13
N GLY A 204 -5.17 -32.42 -10.62
CA GLY A 204 -5.06 -33.48 -11.62
C GLY A 204 -4.50 -34.79 -11.02
N PRO A 205 -4.18 -35.77 -11.87
CA PRO A 205 -3.65 -37.04 -11.44
C PRO A 205 -2.41 -36.92 -10.56
N GLY A 206 -2.39 -37.68 -9.46
CA GLY A 206 -1.27 -37.69 -8.52
C GLY A 206 -1.17 -36.45 -7.62
N GLY A 207 -2.22 -35.64 -7.54
CA GLY A 207 -2.24 -34.40 -6.76
C GLY A 207 -1.56 -33.23 -7.47
N ARG A 208 -1.29 -33.34 -8.77
CA ARG A 208 -0.64 -32.27 -9.55
C ARG A 208 -1.59 -31.07 -9.71
N ILE A 209 -1.07 -29.87 -9.56
CA ILE A 209 -1.78 -28.66 -9.92
C ILE A 209 -1.83 -28.53 -11.44
N THR A 210 -3.03 -28.48 -12.01
CA THR A 210 -3.26 -28.42 -13.46
C THR A 210 -3.85 -27.08 -13.92
N GLY A 211 -4.29 -26.26 -12.98
CA GLY A 211 -4.82 -24.92 -13.21
C GLY A 211 -4.97 -24.16 -11.90
N VAL A 212 -5.00 -22.84 -12.02
CA VAL A 212 -5.27 -21.89 -10.95
C VAL A 212 -6.33 -20.92 -11.45
N GLU A 213 -7.36 -20.65 -10.65
CA GLU A 213 -8.42 -19.70 -10.98
C GLU A 213 -8.68 -18.81 -9.78
N ILE A 214 -8.86 -17.51 -10.03
CA ILE A 214 -9.23 -16.55 -8.97
C ILE A 214 -10.75 -16.62 -8.77
N GLY A 215 -11.15 -16.92 -7.52
CA GLY A 215 -12.55 -17.12 -7.16
C GLY A 215 -13.08 -18.51 -7.51
N GLY A 216 -14.03 -18.98 -6.70
CA GLY A 216 -14.62 -20.31 -6.89
C GLY A 216 -15.66 -20.64 -5.82
N PHE A 217 -15.99 -21.92 -5.73
CA PHE A 217 -16.94 -22.45 -4.78
C PHE A 217 -16.50 -23.85 -4.34
N ASP A 218 -16.48 -24.13 -3.02
CA ASP A 218 -16.05 -25.41 -2.46
C ASP A 218 -14.67 -25.88 -2.99
N ALA A 219 -13.63 -25.07 -2.79
CA ALA A 219 -12.35 -25.27 -3.44
C ALA A 219 -11.16 -25.37 -2.46
N TRP A 220 -10.10 -26.05 -2.92
CA TRP A 220 -8.78 -25.94 -2.30
C TRP A 220 -8.12 -24.66 -2.79
N VAL A 221 -7.73 -23.79 -1.86
CA VAL A 221 -7.12 -22.49 -2.17
C VAL A 221 -5.64 -22.48 -1.81
N MET A 222 -4.87 -21.72 -2.57
CA MET A 222 -3.47 -21.42 -2.26
C MET A 222 -3.39 -20.64 -0.95
N LEU A 223 -2.72 -21.18 0.05
CA LEU A 223 -2.55 -20.51 1.33
C LEU A 223 -1.28 -20.99 2.03
N GLY A 224 -0.48 -20.06 2.53
CA GLY A 224 0.71 -20.34 3.32
C GLY A 224 1.97 -20.57 2.48
N HIS A 225 2.79 -21.52 2.90
CA HIS A 225 4.12 -21.76 2.33
C HIS A 225 4.12 -22.62 1.06
N VAL A 226 5.17 -22.49 0.29
CA VAL A 226 5.45 -23.32 -0.88
C VAL A 226 6.84 -23.97 -0.75
N TYR A 227 7.01 -25.11 -1.35
CA TYR A 227 8.31 -25.77 -1.45
C TYR A 227 8.69 -25.94 -2.91
N PHE A 228 9.85 -25.43 -3.29
CA PHE A 228 10.49 -25.64 -4.56
C PHE A 228 11.56 -26.72 -4.42
N ASP A 229 11.51 -27.77 -5.24
CA ASP A 229 12.66 -28.64 -5.39
C ASP A 229 13.66 -28.06 -6.41
N ARG A 230 14.87 -28.62 -6.47
CA ARG A 230 15.94 -28.11 -7.35
C ARG A 230 15.56 -28.04 -8.81
N ALA A 231 14.76 -28.98 -9.29
CA ALA A 231 14.34 -29.01 -10.69
C ALA A 231 13.35 -27.89 -10.98
N PHE A 232 12.38 -27.70 -10.09
CA PHE A 232 11.43 -26.61 -10.16
C PHE A 232 12.14 -25.26 -10.03
N SER A 233 13.01 -25.08 -9.04
CA SER A 233 13.78 -23.86 -8.82
C SER A 233 14.55 -23.43 -10.05
N LYS A 234 15.25 -24.37 -10.69
CA LYS A 234 16.00 -24.09 -11.91
C LYS A 234 15.10 -23.59 -13.05
N GLN A 235 14.00 -24.29 -13.30
CA GLN A 235 13.05 -23.90 -14.36
C GLN A 235 12.37 -22.56 -14.06
N PHE A 236 12.00 -22.34 -12.80
CA PHE A 236 11.37 -21.08 -12.37
C PHE A 236 12.32 -19.90 -12.55
N VAL A 237 13.59 -20.04 -12.16
CA VAL A 237 14.61 -18.98 -12.34
C VAL A 237 14.79 -18.65 -13.82
N GLU A 238 14.92 -19.66 -14.71
CA GLU A 238 15.04 -19.46 -16.16
C GLU A 238 13.84 -18.68 -16.73
N ILE A 239 12.63 -19.00 -16.26
CA ILE A 239 11.41 -18.29 -16.66
C ILE A 239 11.42 -16.86 -16.11
N LEU A 240 11.67 -16.70 -14.80
CA LEU A 240 11.69 -15.39 -14.15
C LEU A 240 12.67 -14.45 -14.85
N GLU A 241 13.89 -14.91 -15.16
CA GLU A 241 14.90 -14.14 -15.90
C GLU A 241 14.44 -13.73 -17.31
N SER A 242 13.62 -14.56 -17.96
CA SER A 242 13.11 -14.27 -19.30
C SER A 242 11.99 -13.24 -19.35
N VAL A 243 11.29 -13.01 -18.22
CA VAL A 243 10.10 -12.15 -18.15
C VAL A 243 10.27 -10.92 -17.24
N TYR A 244 11.27 -10.90 -16.37
CA TYR A 244 11.40 -9.89 -15.31
C TYR A 244 11.40 -8.45 -15.82
N GLU A 245 12.18 -8.17 -16.86
CA GLU A 245 12.32 -6.82 -17.43
C GLU A 245 11.11 -6.37 -18.27
N ARG A 246 10.11 -7.21 -18.46
CA ARG A 246 8.91 -6.83 -19.21
C ARG A 246 8.02 -5.94 -18.34
N PRO A 247 7.51 -4.81 -18.86
CA PRO A 247 6.67 -3.89 -18.10
C PRO A 247 5.46 -4.57 -17.43
N GLU A 248 4.80 -5.49 -18.17
CA GLU A 248 3.63 -6.24 -17.68
C GLU A 248 3.94 -7.20 -16.54
N THR A 249 5.22 -7.47 -16.25
CA THR A 249 5.64 -8.33 -15.14
C THR A 249 5.76 -7.54 -13.83
N ALA A 250 5.81 -6.22 -13.87
CA ALA A 250 5.99 -5.40 -12.66
C ALA A 250 4.88 -5.67 -11.62
N ASP A 251 3.64 -5.71 -12.05
CA ASP A 251 2.48 -5.89 -11.18
C ASP A 251 2.14 -7.36 -10.87
N LYS A 252 2.81 -8.31 -11.52
CA LYS A 252 2.54 -9.74 -11.33
C LYS A 252 3.09 -10.25 -10.00
N LEU A 253 2.30 -11.10 -9.34
CA LEU A 253 2.80 -11.98 -8.30
C LEU A 253 3.71 -13.06 -8.92
N TRP A 254 4.60 -13.68 -8.14
CA TRP A 254 5.35 -14.85 -8.63
C TRP A 254 4.40 -16.04 -8.92
N GLU A 255 3.26 -16.07 -8.24
CA GLU A 255 2.16 -17.02 -8.46
C GLU A 255 1.52 -16.85 -9.86
N ASP A 256 1.40 -15.59 -10.34
CA ASP A 256 0.95 -15.32 -11.71
C ASP A 256 1.94 -15.90 -12.73
N ILE A 257 3.24 -15.70 -12.48
CA ILE A 257 4.29 -16.26 -13.36
C ILE A 257 4.21 -17.79 -13.36
N TYR A 258 3.97 -18.41 -12.19
CA TYR A 258 3.75 -19.86 -12.10
C TYR A 258 2.51 -20.29 -12.88
N ALA A 259 1.39 -19.63 -12.72
CA ALA A 259 0.12 -19.95 -13.39
C ALA A 259 0.25 -19.84 -14.92
N ASP A 260 0.91 -18.80 -15.43
CA ASP A 260 1.18 -18.61 -16.84
C ASP A 260 2.04 -19.74 -17.45
N HIS A 261 2.92 -20.34 -16.63
CA HIS A 261 3.86 -21.38 -17.05
C HIS A 261 3.58 -22.76 -16.43
N ILE A 262 2.35 -23.01 -15.98
CA ILE A 262 1.95 -24.23 -15.25
C ILE A 262 2.20 -25.54 -16.01
N LYS A 263 2.27 -25.48 -17.36
CA LYS A 263 2.61 -26.65 -18.20
C LYS A 263 4.10 -27.03 -18.10
N GLN A 264 4.96 -26.08 -17.80
CA GLN A 264 6.41 -26.26 -17.65
C GLN A 264 6.77 -26.49 -16.19
N LEU A 265 6.11 -25.79 -15.28
CA LEU A 265 6.33 -25.84 -13.84
C LEU A 265 5.36 -26.82 -13.17
N SER A 266 5.88 -27.90 -12.60
CA SER A 266 5.04 -28.94 -12.00
C SER A 266 5.12 -28.93 -10.49
N MET A 267 4.01 -28.60 -9.82
CA MET A 267 3.81 -28.72 -8.37
C MET A 267 2.66 -29.66 -8.05
N THR A 268 2.63 -30.16 -6.82
CA THR A 268 1.50 -30.89 -6.25
C THR A 268 0.79 -30.03 -5.18
N ILE A 269 -0.47 -30.34 -4.91
CA ILE A 269 -1.21 -29.74 -3.80
C ILE A 269 -0.83 -30.47 -2.51
N ARG A 270 -0.42 -29.71 -1.48
CA ARG A 270 -0.26 -30.23 -0.12
C ARG A 270 -1.39 -29.69 0.76
N LYS A 271 -2.35 -30.56 1.04
CA LYS A 271 -3.58 -30.24 1.75
C LYS A 271 -3.36 -30.23 3.26
N TYR A 272 -3.78 -29.14 3.89
CA TYR A 272 -3.78 -28.98 5.34
C TYR A 272 -5.22 -28.90 5.86
N PRO A 273 -5.49 -29.38 7.09
CA PRO A 273 -6.76 -29.15 7.76
C PRO A 273 -6.99 -27.66 7.98
N ASP A 274 -8.25 -27.28 8.08
CA ASP A 274 -8.64 -25.93 8.46
C ASP A 274 -8.01 -25.50 9.80
N GLY A 275 -7.63 -24.22 9.92
CA GLY A 275 -7.00 -23.63 11.10
C GLY A 275 -5.53 -24.03 11.33
N VAL A 276 -4.90 -24.84 10.46
CA VAL A 276 -3.46 -25.12 10.53
C VAL A 276 -2.65 -23.95 9.99
N ILE A 277 -3.08 -23.38 8.90
CA ILE A 277 -2.49 -22.20 8.25
C ILE A 277 -3.47 -21.05 8.39
N ASN A 278 -3.02 -19.93 8.91
CA ASN A 278 -3.81 -18.72 9.04
C ASN A 278 -3.01 -17.57 8.43
N GLU A 279 -3.62 -16.89 7.50
CA GLU A 279 -3.17 -15.62 6.94
C GLU A 279 -4.27 -14.60 7.23
N PHE A 280 -3.88 -13.39 7.59
CA PHE A 280 -4.85 -12.37 7.95
C PHE A 280 -4.81 -11.24 6.92
N ASP A 281 -5.93 -10.97 6.29
CA ASP A 281 -6.05 -9.88 5.32
C ASP A 281 -6.47 -8.56 5.96
N SER A 282 -7.04 -8.62 7.15
CA SER A 282 -7.52 -7.45 7.90
C SER A 282 -7.23 -7.56 9.39
N LEU A 283 -7.34 -6.43 10.09
CA LEU A 283 -7.27 -6.39 11.55
C LEU A 283 -8.46 -7.11 12.20
N ASP A 284 -9.62 -7.08 11.56
CA ASP A 284 -10.82 -7.73 12.09
C ASP A 284 -10.68 -9.26 12.05
N GLU A 285 -10.12 -9.83 10.97
CA GLU A 285 -9.80 -11.26 10.92
C GLU A 285 -8.77 -11.67 11.98
N LEU A 286 -7.75 -10.83 12.19
CA LEU A 286 -6.77 -11.07 13.25
C LEU A 286 -7.39 -11.01 14.64
N ARG A 287 -8.34 -10.10 14.87
CA ARG A 287 -9.10 -9.98 16.11
C ARG A 287 -9.99 -11.21 16.35
N GLU A 288 -10.63 -11.74 15.32
CA GLU A 288 -11.40 -13.00 15.43
C GLU A 288 -10.50 -14.17 15.82
N PHE A 289 -9.30 -14.23 15.26
CA PHE A 289 -8.33 -15.28 15.59
C PHE A 289 -7.69 -15.10 16.98
N ASP A 290 -7.36 -13.87 17.36
CA ASP A 290 -6.76 -13.49 18.65
C ASP A 290 -7.58 -12.36 19.29
N PRO A 291 -8.63 -12.67 20.07
CA PRO A 291 -9.49 -11.66 20.69
C PRO A 291 -8.75 -10.67 21.61
N ALA A 292 -7.60 -11.07 22.17
CA ALA A 292 -6.80 -10.20 23.02
C ALA A 292 -5.83 -9.30 22.21
N PHE A 293 -5.74 -9.47 20.89
CA PHE A 293 -4.79 -8.74 20.06
C PHE A 293 -4.98 -7.23 20.15
N ILE A 294 -6.20 -6.75 19.97
CA ILE A 294 -6.52 -5.31 19.96
C ILE A 294 -6.26 -4.68 21.34
N GLU A 295 -6.61 -5.34 22.43
CA GLU A 295 -6.36 -4.84 23.79
C GLU A 295 -4.87 -4.70 24.09
N ASN A 296 -4.06 -5.65 23.59
CA ASN A 296 -2.61 -5.72 23.81
C ASN A 296 -1.78 -5.08 22.70
N ILE A 297 -2.42 -4.43 21.72
CA ILE A 297 -1.71 -3.83 20.60
C ILE A 297 -0.86 -2.65 21.08
N ASP A 298 0.42 -2.72 20.73
CA ASP A 298 1.36 -1.63 20.89
C ASP A 298 1.31 -0.77 19.61
N SER A 299 0.45 0.24 19.61
CA SER A 299 0.18 1.10 18.46
C SER A 299 -0.17 2.51 18.93
N GLU A 300 0.63 3.48 18.50
CA GLU A 300 0.38 4.90 18.76
C GLU A 300 -0.92 5.36 18.09
N ILE A 301 -1.26 4.80 16.93
CA ILE A 301 -2.51 5.13 16.22
C ILE A 301 -3.73 4.78 17.07
N PHE A 302 -3.76 3.58 17.66
CA PHE A 302 -4.85 3.20 18.55
C PHE A 302 -4.91 4.08 19.79
N ASP A 303 -3.74 4.39 20.38
CA ASP A 303 -3.68 5.28 21.55
C ASP A 303 -4.15 6.71 21.22
N ASN A 304 -3.82 7.21 20.02
CA ASN A 304 -4.30 8.48 19.50
C ASN A 304 -5.83 8.50 19.35
N ILE A 305 -6.40 7.46 18.73
CA ILE A 305 -7.85 7.32 18.54
C ILE A 305 -8.55 7.31 19.90
N VAL A 306 -8.10 6.47 20.82
CA VAL A 306 -8.66 6.37 22.19
C VAL A 306 -8.63 7.71 22.90
N SER A 307 -7.51 8.43 22.82
CA SER A 307 -7.34 9.71 23.50
C SER A 307 -8.25 10.82 22.97
N VAL A 308 -8.49 10.84 21.65
CA VAL A 308 -9.31 11.87 20.99
C VAL A 308 -10.80 11.56 21.06
N LEU A 309 -11.18 10.31 20.83
CA LEU A 309 -12.58 9.90 20.74
C LEU A 309 -13.14 9.38 22.08
N HIS A 310 -12.28 9.25 23.11
CA HIS A 310 -12.66 8.78 24.45
C HIS A 310 -13.39 7.43 24.45
N CYS A 311 -12.89 6.48 23.63
CA CYS A 311 -13.42 5.12 23.48
C CYS A 311 -12.42 4.08 24.00
N GLU A 312 -12.84 2.83 24.11
CA GLU A 312 -11.94 1.71 24.38
C GLU A 312 -11.35 1.16 23.09
N LYS A 313 -10.14 0.55 23.14
CA LYS A 313 -9.53 -0.09 21.96
C LYS A 313 -10.45 -1.16 21.35
N SER A 314 -11.20 -1.85 22.19
CA SER A 314 -12.18 -2.89 21.76
C SER A 314 -13.34 -2.35 20.92
N ASP A 315 -13.66 -1.06 21.04
CA ASP A 315 -14.74 -0.43 20.27
C ASP A 315 -14.32 -0.08 18.84
N ILE A 316 -13.00 -0.10 18.56
CA ILE A 316 -12.44 0.31 17.27
C ILE A 316 -12.35 -0.88 16.33
N HIS A 317 -12.94 -0.79 15.14
CA HIS A 317 -12.98 -1.86 14.12
C HIS A 317 -13.21 -1.31 12.71
N GLY A 318 -13.37 -2.20 11.71
CA GLY A 318 -13.75 -1.84 10.34
C GLY A 318 -12.70 -1.00 9.62
N PHE A 319 -11.42 -1.26 9.85
CA PHE A 319 -10.34 -0.56 9.19
C PHE A 319 -10.20 -0.97 7.72
N TYR A 320 -10.06 0.03 6.85
CA TYR A 320 -9.60 -0.16 5.46
C TYR A 320 -8.90 1.10 4.93
N PRO A 321 -7.92 0.96 4.03
CA PRO A 321 -7.25 2.11 3.44
C PRO A 321 -8.19 2.85 2.47
N LEU A 322 -8.25 4.17 2.57
CA LEU A 322 -9.02 5.02 1.65
C LEU A 322 -8.24 5.36 0.38
N LYS A 323 -6.91 5.43 0.48
CA LYS A 323 -6.01 5.61 -0.66
C LYS A 323 -4.88 4.58 -0.58
N GLN A 324 -4.46 4.07 -1.73
CA GLN A 324 -3.27 3.22 -1.83
C GLN A 324 -2.07 4.09 -2.20
N GLY A 325 -0.92 3.89 -1.56
CA GLY A 325 0.31 4.61 -1.83
C GLY A 325 1.08 4.96 -0.55
N LEU A 326 2.25 5.58 -0.72
CA LEU A 326 3.16 5.95 0.37
C LEU A 326 2.92 7.38 0.90
N THR A 327 2.21 8.20 0.14
CA THR A 327 1.85 9.57 0.49
C THR A 327 0.37 9.65 0.89
N ASN A 328 0.04 10.47 1.90
CA ASN A 328 -1.33 10.64 2.41
C ASN A 328 -1.98 9.31 2.86
N LEU A 329 -1.38 8.67 3.85
CA LEU A 329 -1.82 7.40 4.42
C LEU A 329 -3.12 7.60 5.24
N SER A 330 -4.27 7.47 4.56
CA SER A 330 -5.59 7.63 5.18
C SER A 330 -6.30 6.29 5.30
N ALA A 331 -6.82 6.00 6.48
CA ALA A 331 -7.59 4.79 6.76
C ALA A 331 -8.96 5.14 7.35
N HIS A 332 -9.99 4.49 6.86
CA HIS A 332 -11.30 4.45 7.49
C HIS A 332 -11.28 3.57 8.73
N PHE A 333 -12.07 3.91 9.74
CA PHE A 333 -12.37 3.05 10.88
C PHE A 333 -13.72 3.41 11.50
N THR A 334 -14.25 2.47 12.29
CA THR A 334 -15.52 2.61 13.00
C THR A 334 -15.28 2.53 14.51
N VAL A 335 -15.99 3.32 15.29
CA VAL A 335 -16.02 3.25 16.75
C VAL A 335 -17.45 2.96 17.21
N GLY A 336 -17.59 1.98 18.10
CA GLY A 336 -18.88 1.53 18.62
C GLY A 336 -19.56 0.50 17.71
N PHE A 337 -20.72 0.00 18.15
CA PHE A 337 -21.44 -1.07 17.47
C PHE A 337 -22.92 -0.74 17.29
N GLY A 338 -23.54 -1.34 16.29
CA GLY A 338 -24.96 -1.20 16.03
C GLY A 338 -25.37 0.21 15.58
N LYS A 339 -26.40 0.79 16.19
CA LYS A 339 -26.95 2.09 15.76
C LYS A 339 -26.13 3.28 16.23
N ASP A 340 -25.28 3.09 17.23
CA ASP A 340 -24.44 4.14 17.82
C ASP A 340 -23.02 4.13 17.21
N ALA A 341 -22.75 3.22 16.27
CA ALA A 341 -21.50 3.15 15.54
C ALA A 341 -21.28 4.43 14.70
N GLN A 342 -20.10 5.00 14.81
CA GLN A 342 -19.69 6.17 14.04
C GLN A 342 -18.45 5.88 13.23
N GLU A 343 -18.39 6.42 12.03
CA GLU A 343 -17.34 6.19 11.06
C GLU A 343 -16.39 7.39 10.99
N TYR A 344 -15.09 7.10 10.92
CA TYR A 344 -14.02 8.09 10.99
C TYR A 344 -12.93 7.83 9.95
N VAL A 345 -12.09 8.84 9.74
CA VAL A 345 -10.86 8.76 8.97
C VAL A 345 -9.69 9.08 9.88
N TYR A 346 -8.69 8.20 9.90
CA TYR A 346 -7.37 8.49 10.46
C TYR A 346 -6.41 8.80 9.31
N ARG A 347 -5.82 10.02 9.31
CA ARG A 347 -4.76 10.39 8.38
C ARG A 347 -3.42 10.32 9.11
N HIS A 348 -2.53 9.45 8.62
CA HIS A 348 -1.16 9.36 9.09
C HIS A 348 -0.25 10.21 8.19
N PRO A 349 0.70 11.00 8.73
CA PRO A 349 1.60 11.79 7.92
C PRO A 349 2.47 10.89 7.03
N GLY A 350 2.61 11.25 5.76
CA GLY A 350 3.49 10.57 4.82
C GLY A 350 4.97 10.79 5.17
N VAL A 351 5.82 9.85 4.78
CA VAL A 351 7.28 9.96 5.00
C VAL A 351 7.82 11.17 4.24
N GLY A 352 8.53 12.07 4.93
CA GLY A 352 9.16 13.25 4.33
C GLY A 352 8.26 14.50 4.22
N THR A 353 7.00 14.44 4.66
CA THR A 353 6.10 15.62 4.68
C THR A 353 6.44 16.62 5.78
N GLU A 354 7.24 16.23 6.76
CA GLU A 354 7.63 17.04 7.92
C GLU A 354 8.28 18.39 7.56
N LYS A 355 8.89 18.49 6.38
CA LYS A 355 9.57 19.71 5.90
C LYS A 355 8.75 20.54 4.91
N LEU A 356 7.64 20.01 4.43
CA LEU A 356 6.86 20.60 3.33
C LEU A 356 5.54 21.22 3.78
N VAL A 357 5.00 20.80 4.92
CA VAL A 357 3.68 21.25 5.42
C VAL A 357 3.84 22.06 6.69
N ASP A 358 3.27 23.28 6.70
CA ASP A 358 3.09 24.09 7.91
C ASP A 358 1.86 23.59 8.70
N ARG A 359 2.10 22.64 9.59
CA ARG A 359 1.04 21.96 10.36
C ARG A 359 0.29 22.90 11.31
N ALA A 360 0.97 23.93 11.83
CA ALA A 360 0.31 24.92 12.66
C ALA A 360 -0.68 25.75 11.83
N GLY A 361 -0.31 26.09 10.61
CA GLY A 361 -1.19 26.76 9.66
C GLY A 361 -2.36 25.87 9.21
N GLU A 362 -2.11 24.57 8.95
CA GLU A 362 -3.15 23.60 8.58
C GLU A 362 -4.20 23.48 9.70
N GLU A 363 -3.75 23.24 10.94
CA GLU A 363 -4.64 23.08 12.09
C GLU A 363 -5.47 24.35 12.37
N ALA A 364 -4.85 25.53 12.27
CA ALA A 364 -5.56 26.79 12.45
C ALA A 364 -6.63 27.00 11.35
N GLY A 365 -6.31 26.62 10.10
CA GLY A 365 -7.25 26.63 8.98
C GLY A 365 -8.43 25.68 9.21
N LEU A 366 -8.18 24.45 9.65
CA LEU A 366 -9.19 23.43 9.95
C LEU A 366 -10.14 23.86 11.08
N ARG A 367 -9.62 24.45 12.14
CA ARG A 367 -10.45 25.02 13.23
C ARG A 367 -11.35 26.13 12.73
N LEU A 368 -10.78 27.05 11.97
CA LEU A 368 -11.55 28.14 11.37
C LEU A 368 -12.63 27.62 10.42
N ALA A 369 -12.31 26.65 9.58
CA ALA A 369 -13.25 26.01 8.68
C ALA A 369 -14.45 25.43 9.43
N ARG A 370 -14.19 24.75 10.52
CA ARG A 370 -15.23 24.21 11.41
C ARG A 370 -16.08 25.31 12.04
N GLU A 371 -15.45 26.39 12.55
CA GLU A 371 -16.15 27.52 13.16
C GLU A 371 -17.06 28.25 12.16
N LEU A 372 -16.62 28.37 10.91
CA LEU A 372 -17.39 28.98 9.82
C LEU A 372 -18.43 28.03 9.18
N GLY A 373 -18.44 26.74 9.58
CA GLY A 373 -19.31 25.73 8.97
C GLY A 373 -18.91 25.34 7.54
N LEU A 374 -17.63 25.54 7.18
CA LEU A 374 -17.08 25.18 5.89
C LEU A 374 -16.54 23.73 5.87
N ASP A 375 -16.17 23.20 7.01
CA ASP A 375 -15.80 21.78 7.20
C ASP A 375 -16.48 21.22 8.44
N SER A 376 -17.41 20.30 8.24
CA SER A 376 -18.10 19.58 9.32
C SER A 376 -17.38 18.29 9.73
N THR A 377 -16.30 17.91 9.02
CA THR A 377 -15.62 16.62 9.23
C THR A 377 -14.52 16.69 10.27
N PHE A 378 -13.86 17.83 10.44
CA PHE A 378 -12.69 17.98 11.28
C PHE A 378 -12.99 17.74 12.75
N ILE A 379 -12.20 16.87 13.40
CA ILE A 379 -12.25 16.58 14.84
C ILE A 379 -10.97 17.06 15.53
N TYR A 380 -9.82 16.54 15.12
CA TYR A 380 -8.54 16.80 15.77
C TYR A 380 -7.35 16.62 14.81
N GLU A 381 -6.33 17.44 15.00
CA GLU A 381 -5.01 17.29 14.37
C GLU A 381 -3.91 17.49 15.41
N ASP A 382 -2.88 16.65 15.41
CA ASP A 382 -1.69 16.83 16.21
C ASP A 382 -0.67 17.70 15.45
N GLN A 383 -0.42 18.91 15.97
CA GLN A 383 0.48 19.89 15.34
C GLN A 383 1.94 19.42 15.23
N LYS A 384 2.36 18.53 16.14
CA LYS A 384 3.76 18.09 16.20
C LYS A 384 3.98 16.90 15.28
N GLU A 385 3.14 15.89 15.39
CA GLU A 385 3.28 14.64 14.65
C GLU A 385 2.52 14.64 13.31
N GLY A 386 1.48 15.50 13.18
CA GLY A 386 0.72 15.74 11.93
C GLY A 386 -0.29 14.65 11.58
N TRP A 387 -0.66 13.79 12.52
CA TRP A 387 -1.79 12.89 12.31
C TRP A 387 -3.12 13.61 12.59
N LYS A 388 -4.18 13.16 11.92
CA LYS A 388 -5.48 13.80 11.97
C LYS A 388 -6.62 12.79 12.07
N ILE A 389 -7.67 13.14 12.81
CA ILE A 389 -8.93 12.39 12.86
C ILE A 389 -10.06 13.30 12.37
N SER A 390 -10.87 12.75 11.48
CA SER A 390 -12.05 13.40 10.90
C SER A 390 -13.23 12.44 10.88
N HIS A 391 -14.46 12.96 10.82
CA HIS A 391 -15.64 12.16 10.51
C HIS A 391 -15.55 11.64 9.06
N PHE A 392 -15.95 10.39 8.86
CA PHE A 392 -16.09 9.85 7.53
C PHE A 392 -17.45 10.27 6.94
N VAL A 393 -17.43 10.82 5.75
CA VAL A 393 -18.66 11.19 5.03
C VAL A 393 -19.04 10.04 4.11
N LYS A 394 -20.01 9.27 4.54
CA LYS A 394 -20.47 8.10 3.81
C LYS A 394 -21.10 8.52 2.47
N ASP A 395 -20.78 7.75 1.41
CA ASP A 395 -21.30 7.97 0.06
C ASP A 395 -21.12 9.42 -0.46
N ALA A 396 -20.09 10.12 0.07
CA ALA A 396 -19.78 11.48 -0.33
C ALA A 396 -19.52 11.56 -1.84
N LYS A 397 -20.04 12.63 -2.45
CA LYS A 397 -19.74 12.99 -3.84
C LYS A 397 -18.79 14.18 -3.85
N ASN A 398 -17.90 14.21 -4.81
CA ASN A 398 -17.14 15.43 -5.09
C ASN A 398 -18.02 16.44 -5.80
N LEU A 399 -17.66 17.71 -5.69
CA LEU A 399 -18.33 18.79 -6.36
C LEU A 399 -18.18 18.66 -7.89
N ASP A 400 -19.28 18.85 -8.63
CA ASP A 400 -19.26 19.01 -10.08
C ASP A 400 -19.09 20.50 -10.42
N PRO A 401 -17.89 20.93 -10.86
CA PRO A 401 -17.60 22.34 -11.11
C PRO A 401 -18.36 22.91 -12.33
N HIS A 402 -18.89 22.05 -13.20
CA HIS A 402 -19.68 22.42 -14.36
C HIS A 402 -21.18 22.53 -14.05
N ASN A 403 -21.61 22.12 -12.87
CA ASN A 403 -22.96 22.35 -12.37
C ASN A 403 -23.07 23.81 -11.85
N PRO A 404 -23.91 24.67 -12.44
CA PRO A 404 -23.96 26.10 -12.07
C PRO A 404 -24.33 26.36 -10.61
N GLU A 405 -25.15 25.49 -9.99
CA GLU A 405 -25.56 25.65 -8.60
C GLU A 405 -24.41 25.26 -7.65
N GLN A 406 -23.71 24.17 -7.95
CA GLN A 406 -22.55 23.76 -7.17
C GLN A 406 -21.37 24.71 -7.30
N LEU A 407 -21.14 25.25 -8.53
CA LEU A 407 -20.16 26.30 -8.77
C LEU A 407 -20.47 27.57 -7.96
N ARG A 408 -21.73 27.98 -7.95
CA ARG A 408 -22.19 29.14 -7.16
C ARG A 408 -21.91 28.87 -5.67
N ARG A 409 -22.27 27.70 -5.17
CA ARG A 409 -22.08 27.33 -3.77
C ARG A 409 -20.61 27.34 -3.38
N ALA A 410 -19.72 26.78 -4.20
CA ALA A 410 -18.28 26.81 -3.97
C ALA A 410 -17.76 28.27 -3.85
N MET A 411 -18.13 29.14 -4.75
CA MET A 411 -17.71 30.54 -4.72
C MET A 411 -18.26 31.30 -3.49
N GLU A 412 -19.47 30.99 -3.04
CA GLU A 412 -20.05 31.54 -1.80
C GLU A 412 -19.28 31.04 -0.56
N MET A 413 -18.84 29.77 -0.54
CA MET A 413 -18.01 29.24 0.54
C MET A 413 -16.64 29.93 0.58
N GLY A 414 -15.97 30.10 -0.58
CA GLY A 414 -14.72 30.86 -0.68
C GLY A 414 -14.89 32.29 -0.17
N ARG A 415 -15.97 33.00 -0.59
CA ARG A 415 -16.27 34.32 -0.06
C ARG A 415 -16.48 34.33 1.45
N THR A 416 -17.21 33.34 2.00
CA THR A 416 -17.44 33.22 3.45
C THR A 416 -16.11 33.12 4.21
N LEU A 417 -15.16 32.34 3.68
CA LEU A 417 -13.82 32.23 4.22
C LEU A 417 -13.09 33.58 4.19
N HIS A 418 -13.06 34.23 3.01
CA HIS A 418 -12.33 35.47 2.80
C HIS A 418 -12.90 36.65 3.60
N GLU A 419 -14.20 36.68 3.83
CA GLU A 419 -14.89 37.74 4.60
C GLU A 419 -14.86 37.47 6.13
N SER A 420 -14.32 36.35 6.61
CA SER A 420 -14.27 35.99 8.03
C SER A 420 -13.45 36.97 8.87
N GLY A 421 -12.51 37.68 8.26
CA GLY A 421 -11.57 38.55 8.95
C GLY A 421 -10.50 37.82 9.78
N ALA A 422 -10.43 36.50 9.67
CA ALA A 422 -9.39 35.71 10.33
C ALA A 422 -8.01 35.97 9.73
N VAL A 423 -6.97 35.79 10.53
CA VAL A 423 -5.57 36.02 10.13
C VAL A 423 -4.75 34.79 10.53
N LEU A 424 -3.97 34.28 9.61
CA LEU A 424 -2.95 33.25 9.85
C LEU A 424 -1.56 33.87 9.73
N ASP A 425 -0.59 33.31 10.44
CA ASP A 425 0.81 33.76 10.34
C ASP A 425 1.46 33.36 9.00
N ARG A 426 0.95 32.29 8.35
CA ARG A 426 1.42 31.84 7.05
C ARG A 426 0.91 32.76 5.93
N HIS A 427 1.83 33.13 5.04
CA HIS A 427 1.51 33.77 3.77
C HIS A 427 1.70 32.81 2.62
N PHE A 428 0.81 32.86 1.64
CA PHE A 428 0.89 32.06 0.42
C PHE A 428 0.81 32.98 -0.80
N SER A 429 1.67 32.71 -1.78
CA SER A 429 1.68 33.39 -3.07
C SER A 429 2.06 32.39 -4.15
N PHE A 430 1.20 32.20 -5.15
CA PHE A 430 1.50 31.28 -6.27
C PHE A 430 2.80 31.61 -6.97
N VAL A 431 3.12 32.90 -7.16
CA VAL A 431 4.36 33.28 -7.84
C VAL A 431 5.58 32.95 -6.98
N ASP A 432 5.52 33.18 -5.67
CA ASP A 432 6.64 32.88 -4.78
C ASP A 432 6.83 31.37 -4.63
N GLU A 433 5.73 30.59 -4.51
CA GLU A 433 5.81 29.12 -4.49
C GLU A 433 6.35 28.58 -5.83
N GLY A 434 5.91 29.12 -6.96
CA GLY A 434 6.47 28.76 -8.26
C GLY A 434 7.98 29.03 -8.36
N LEU A 435 8.45 30.17 -7.82
CA LEU A 435 9.89 30.46 -7.75
C LEU A 435 10.65 29.51 -6.81
N ASN A 436 10.00 29.04 -5.72
CA ASN A 436 10.57 28.01 -4.86
C ASN A 436 10.71 26.68 -5.61
N TYR A 437 9.68 26.25 -6.36
CA TYR A 437 9.75 25.06 -7.22
C TYR A 437 10.83 25.22 -8.32
N GLU A 438 10.92 26.39 -8.93
CA GLU A 438 12.01 26.70 -9.89
C GLU A 438 13.40 26.49 -9.27
N LYS A 439 13.59 26.93 -8.03
CA LYS A 439 14.84 26.73 -7.31
C LYS A 439 15.14 25.24 -7.09
N VAL A 440 14.16 24.46 -6.65
CA VAL A 440 14.28 23.00 -6.47
C VAL A 440 14.66 22.31 -7.78
N LEU A 441 14.04 22.71 -8.91
CA LEU A 441 14.39 22.18 -10.22
C LEU A 441 15.82 22.51 -10.62
N LYS A 442 16.26 23.76 -10.41
CA LYS A 442 17.62 24.20 -10.74
C LYS A 442 18.71 23.49 -9.93
N GLU A 443 18.42 23.07 -8.71
CA GLU A 443 19.35 22.27 -7.89
C GLU A 443 19.58 20.86 -8.50
N ARG A 444 18.64 20.36 -9.30
CA ARG A 444 18.71 19.06 -9.99
C ARG A 444 19.33 19.15 -11.39
N GLY A 445 19.32 20.34 -12.01
CA GLY A 445 19.86 20.57 -13.35
C GLY A 445 19.25 21.81 -14.04
N PRO A 446 19.69 22.14 -15.26
CA PRO A 446 19.12 23.23 -16.03
C PRO A 446 17.66 22.90 -16.42
N ILE A 447 16.81 23.93 -16.41
CA ILE A 447 15.43 23.80 -16.91
C ILE A 447 15.48 23.95 -18.43
N GLU A 448 15.36 22.84 -19.15
CA GLU A 448 15.47 22.79 -20.62
C GLU A 448 14.08 22.78 -21.32
N VAL A 449 13.07 23.36 -20.68
CA VAL A 449 11.71 23.43 -21.25
C VAL A 449 11.61 24.59 -22.25
N PRO A 450 11.24 24.35 -23.50
CA PRO A 450 11.11 25.41 -24.51
C PRO A 450 10.10 26.49 -24.08
N GLY A 451 10.51 27.75 -24.20
CA GLY A 451 9.64 28.92 -23.87
C GLY A 451 9.46 29.18 -22.37
N TYR A 452 10.04 28.36 -21.49
CA TYR A 452 9.89 28.50 -20.04
C TYR A 452 10.28 29.90 -19.52
N PHE A 453 11.46 30.38 -19.85
CA PHE A 453 11.94 31.68 -19.37
C PHE A 453 11.15 32.85 -19.92
N GLU A 454 10.63 32.75 -21.16
CA GLU A 454 9.75 33.78 -21.73
C GLU A 454 8.42 33.85 -20.95
N LEU A 455 7.80 32.70 -20.68
CA LEU A 455 6.58 32.64 -19.88
C LEU A 455 6.82 33.16 -18.46
N ARG A 456 7.93 32.79 -17.84
CA ARG A 456 8.32 33.28 -16.52
C ARG A 456 8.42 34.81 -16.45
N GLU A 457 9.11 35.44 -17.39
CA GLU A 457 9.26 36.89 -17.39
C GLU A 457 7.90 37.57 -17.58
N LYS A 458 7.03 37.03 -18.43
CA LYS A 458 5.65 37.52 -18.59
C LYS A 458 4.84 37.37 -17.30
N VAL A 459 4.96 36.25 -16.58
CA VAL A 459 4.30 36.02 -15.27
C VAL A 459 4.76 37.04 -14.24
N LEU A 460 6.06 37.29 -14.13
CA LEU A 460 6.60 38.29 -13.19
C LEU A 460 6.14 39.71 -13.54
N LYS A 461 6.04 40.04 -14.83
CA LYS A 461 5.47 41.33 -15.30
C LYS A 461 3.99 41.43 -14.93
N LEU A 462 3.21 40.40 -15.17
CA LEU A 462 1.78 40.37 -14.80
C LEU A 462 1.59 40.49 -13.29
N LYS A 463 2.45 39.87 -12.48
CA LYS A 463 2.43 40.00 -11.03
C LYS A 463 2.59 41.45 -10.59
N ALA A 464 3.54 42.19 -11.18
CA ALA A 464 3.72 43.61 -10.86
C ALA A 464 2.48 44.45 -11.15
N TYR A 465 1.74 44.12 -12.22
CA TYR A 465 0.47 44.80 -12.55
C TYR A 465 -0.64 44.42 -11.56
N ALA A 466 -0.77 43.13 -11.22
CA ALA A 466 -1.78 42.64 -10.27
C ALA A 466 -1.55 43.23 -8.87
N ASP A 467 -0.30 43.34 -8.41
CA ASP A 467 0.04 43.95 -7.12
C ASP A 467 -0.35 45.41 -7.04
N ALA A 468 -0.31 46.16 -8.19
CA ALA A 468 -0.74 47.54 -8.26
C ALA A 468 -2.26 47.70 -8.19
N ASP A 469 -3.04 46.67 -8.33
CA ASP A 469 -4.48 46.70 -8.09
C ASP A 469 -4.84 46.86 -6.62
N HIS A 470 -3.93 46.56 -5.68
CA HIS A 470 -4.13 46.65 -4.25
C HIS A 470 -5.36 45.89 -3.77
N ALA A 471 -5.53 44.66 -4.25
CA ALA A 471 -6.59 43.77 -3.79
C ALA A 471 -6.43 43.40 -2.31
N LYS A 472 -7.46 42.82 -1.73
CA LYS A 472 -7.42 42.44 -0.30
C LYS A 472 -6.56 41.22 -0.07
N THR A 473 -5.76 41.26 0.98
CA THR A 473 -5.16 40.07 1.54
C THR A 473 -6.13 39.42 2.53
N VAL A 474 -6.48 38.18 2.29
CA VAL A 474 -7.49 37.45 3.04
C VAL A 474 -6.96 36.05 3.38
N ILE A 475 -7.60 35.39 4.34
CA ILE A 475 -7.33 33.96 4.52
C ILE A 475 -7.91 33.18 3.37
N SER A 476 -7.12 32.33 2.73
CA SER A 476 -7.50 31.51 1.58
C SER A 476 -7.11 30.05 1.82
N HIS A 477 -7.83 29.15 1.14
CA HIS A 477 -7.55 27.72 1.15
C HIS A 477 -6.31 27.38 0.31
N ASN A 478 -6.13 28.06 -0.82
CA ASN A 478 -5.06 27.97 -1.82
C ASN A 478 -5.00 26.65 -2.62
N ASP A 479 -5.62 25.58 -2.12
CA ASP A 479 -5.86 24.31 -2.84
C ASP A 479 -7.37 24.09 -3.05
N PHE A 480 -8.04 25.16 -3.44
CA PHE A 480 -9.48 25.26 -3.57
C PHE A 480 -9.93 24.68 -4.91
N PHE A 481 -10.34 23.40 -4.95
CA PHE A 481 -10.82 22.73 -6.17
C PHE A 481 -11.80 21.59 -5.87
N SER A 482 -12.46 21.09 -6.90
CA SER A 482 -13.63 20.20 -6.80
C SER A 482 -13.43 18.94 -5.97
N LEU A 483 -12.23 18.35 -5.97
CA LEU A 483 -11.95 17.12 -5.22
C LEU A 483 -11.83 17.35 -3.71
N ASN A 484 -11.57 18.58 -3.29
CA ASN A 484 -11.51 18.96 -1.88
C ASN A 484 -12.89 19.35 -1.31
N PHE A 485 -13.95 19.24 -2.11
CA PHE A 485 -15.32 19.37 -1.63
C PHE A 485 -15.98 18.01 -1.51
N LEU A 486 -16.47 17.70 -0.31
CA LEU A 486 -17.31 16.54 -0.04
C LEU A 486 -18.76 17.00 0.11
N ILE A 487 -19.67 16.36 -0.60
CA ILE A 487 -21.10 16.63 -0.53
C ILE A 487 -21.79 15.36 -0.03
N ASP A 488 -22.45 15.45 1.12
CA ASP A 488 -23.17 14.33 1.72
C ASP A 488 -24.58 14.12 1.10
N GLU A 489 -25.30 13.12 1.57
CA GLU A 489 -26.65 12.80 1.15
C GLU A 489 -27.70 13.91 1.45
N ASN A 490 -27.37 14.81 2.39
CA ASN A 490 -28.23 15.92 2.81
C ASN A 490 -27.87 17.23 2.09
N ASP A 491 -27.01 17.18 1.06
CA ASP A 491 -26.49 18.35 0.35
C ASP A 491 -25.67 19.29 1.24
N THR A 492 -25.01 18.73 2.28
CA THR A 492 -24.06 19.46 3.13
C THR A 492 -22.69 19.41 2.48
N TYR A 493 -22.04 20.57 2.36
CA TYR A 493 -20.73 20.73 1.76
C TYR A 493 -19.67 20.82 2.86
N SER A 494 -18.59 20.05 2.73
CA SER A 494 -17.39 20.16 3.55
C SER A 494 -16.19 20.39 2.65
N LEU A 495 -15.45 21.47 2.91
CA LEU A 495 -14.18 21.79 2.26
C LEU A 495 -13.05 21.25 3.11
N ILE A 496 -12.31 20.30 2.58
CA ILE A 496 -11.26 19.54 3.27
C ILE A 496 -9.87 19.87 2.68
N ASP A 497 -8.82 19.37 3.33
CA ASP A 497 -7.40 19.43 2.89
C ASP A 497 -6.80 20.86 2.90
N TRP A 498 -6.65 21.40 4.10
CA TRP A 498 -6.22 22.79 4.38
C TRP A 498 -4.70 22.98 4.45
N GLU A 499 -3.91 22.04 3.89
CA GLU A 499 -2.44 22.06 4.00
C GLU A 499 -1.76 23.29 3.40
N TYR A 500 -2.42 23.97 2.45
CA TYR A 500 -1.94 25.22 1.85
C TYR A 500 -2.62 26.47 2.41
N ALA A 501 -3.45 26.35 3.45
CA ALA A 501 -4.15 27.49 4.02
C ALA A 501 -3.18 28.58 4.47
N GLY A 502 -3.52 29.84 4.17
CA GLY A 502 -2.67 30.99 4.49
C GLY A 502 -3.26 32.30 4.01
N MET A 503 -2.63 33.41 4.43
CA MET A 503 -2.98 34.72 3.95
C MET A 503 -2.55 34.87 2.48
N SER A 504 -3.49 35.14 1.61
CA SER A 504 -3.27 35.30 0.18
C SER A 504 -4.15 36.42 -0.38
N ASP A 505 -4.03 36.70 -1.66
CA ASP A 505 -4.92 37.57 -2.38
C ASP A 505 -6.33 36.97 -2.51
N GLU A 506 -7.37 37.77 -2.45
CA GLU A 506 -8.76 37.31 -2.55
C GLU A 506 -9.11 36.57 -3.85
N ALA A 507 -8.26 36.66 -4.88
CA ALA A 507 -8.41 35.92 -6.14
C ALA A 507 -7.70 34.57 -6.16
N SER A 508 -6.95 34.21 -5.09
CA SER A 508 -6.11 33.01 -5.03
C SER A 508 -6.94 31.74 -5.23
N ASP A 509 -7.98 31.54 -4.42
CA ASP A 509 -8.84 30.36 -4.46
C ASP A 509 -9.56 30.20 -5.81
N PHE A 510 -10.00 31.30 -6.39
CA PHE A 510 -10.59 31.31 -7.74
C PHE A 510 -9.59 30.84 -8.79
N GLY A 511 -8.33 31.30 -8.71
CA GLY A 511 -7.28 30.91 -9.66
C GLY A 511 -7.08 29.41 -9.71
N THR A 512 -6.87 28.77 -8.54
CA THR A 512 -6.76 27.30 -8.43
C THR A 512 -8.02 26.61 -8.91
N PHE A 513 -9.20 27.07 -8.48
CA PHE A 513 -10.47 26.46 -8.88
C PHE A 513 -10.64 26.43 -10.39
N THR A 514 -10.40 27.58 -11.04
CA THR A 514 -10.53 27.69 -12.49
C THR A 514 -9.61 26.75 -13.25
N VAL A 515 -8.36 26.63 -12.81
CA VAL A 515 -7.34 25.80 -13.46
C VAL A 515 -7.59 24.33 -13.19
N CYS A 516 -7.73 23.94 -11.93
CA CYS A 516 -7.86 22.53 -11.52
C CYS A 516 -9.23 21.92 -11.85
N CYS A 517 -10.26 22.75 -12.04
CA CYS A 517 -11.58 22.30 -12.48
C CYS A 517 -11.81 22.49 -13.98
N GLU A 518 -10.81 22.94 -14.74
CA GLU A 518 -10.85 23.16 -16.18
C GLU A 518 -12.05 24.01 -16.65
N LEU A 519 -12.39 25.08 -15.90
CA LEU A 519 -13.52 25.93 -16.25
C LEU A 519 -13.30 26.59 -17.61
N SER A 520 -14.34 26.61 -18.41
CA SER A 520 -14.40 27.47 -19.60
C SER A 520 -14.39 28.93 -19.21
N GLU A 521 -14.09 29.82 -20.15
CA GLU A 521 -14.06 31.26 -19.90
C GLU A 521 -15.43 31.80 -19.43
N ASP A 522 -16.52 31.26 -19.97
CA ASP A 522 -17.88 31.63 -19.56
C ASP A 522 -18.20 31.20 -18.14
N GLU A 523 -17.81 29.97 -17.76
CA GLU A 523 -17.98 29.44 -16.39
C GLU A 523 -17.12 30.23 -15.39
N ALA A 524 -15.86 30.48 -15.73
CA ALA A 524 -14.95 31.26 -14.89
C ALA A 524 -15.48 32.71 -14.68
N ASN A 525 -16.01 33.36 -15.72
CA ASN A 525 -16.64 34.68 -15.58
C ASN A 525 -17.89 34.64 -14.69
N LYS A 526 -18.71 33.59 -14.77
CA LYS A 526 -19.86 33.41 -13.88
C LYS A 526 -19.38 33.13 -12.43
N ALA A 527 -18.33 32.34 -12.24
CA ALA A 527 -17.75 32.09 -10.93
C ALA A 527 -17.31 33.40 -10.25
N ILE A 528 -16.67 34.31 -10.98
CA ILE A 528 -16.33 35.64 -10.46
C ILE A 528 -17.60 36.40 -10.03
N ASP A 529 -18.66 36.40 -10.84
CA ASP A 529 -19.92 37.06 -10.49
C ASP A 529 -20.58 36.41 -9.25
N TYR A 530 -20.52 35.10 -9.11
CA TYR A 530 -21.01 34.38 -7.94
C TYR A 530 -20.20 34.73 -6.68
N TYR A 531 -18.87 34.84 -6.82
CA TYR A 531 -18.01 35.25 -5.70
C TYR A 531 -18.38 36.65 -5.20
N PHE A 532 -18.56 37.63 -6.08
CA PHE A 532 -18.94 38.97 -5.65
C PHE A 532 -20.45 39.12 -5.33
N GLY A 533 -21.28 38.12 -5.66
CA GLY A 533 -22.73 38.20 -5.49
C GLY A 533 -23.39 39.26 -6.39
N ARG A 534 -22.68 39.74 -7.41
CA ARG A 534 -23.08 40.75 -8.40
C ARG A 534 -22.22 40.62 -9.65
N THR A 535 -22.57 41.32 -10.70
CA THR A 535 -21.66 41.45 -11.85
C THR A 535 -20.36 42.13 -11.41
N ALA A 536 -19.26 41.49 -11.64
CA ALA A 536 -17.93 41.99 -11.31
C ALA A 536 -17.54 43.15 -12.27
N THR A 537 -16.80 44.10 -11.76
CA THR A 537 -16.21 45.18 -12.55
C THR A 537 -15.10 44.66 -13.48
N THR A 538 -14.75 45.44 -14.49
CA THR A 538 -13.66 45.12 -15.42
C THR A 538 -12.33 44.93 -14.65
N LYS A 539 -12.06 45.77 -13.65
CA LYS A 539 -10.87 45.70 -12.82
C LYS A 539 -10.83 44.39 -12.01
N GLU A 540 -11.95 44.03 -11.33
CA GLU A 540 -12.06 42.79 -10.58
C GLU A 540 -11.88 41.56 -11.47
N ARG A 541 -12.51 41.52 -12.66
CA ARG A 541 -12.33 40.41 -13.61
C ARG A 541 -10.88 40.28 -14.06
N ARG A 542 -10.24 41.37 -14.45
CA ARG A 542 -8.85 41.38 -14.88
C ARG A 542 -7.95 40.86 -13.79
N HIS A 543 -8.15 41.29 -12.55
CA HIS A 543 -7.39 40.87 -11.39
C HIS A 543 -7.55 39.37 -11.13
N PHE A 544 -8.78 38.86 -11.07
CA PHE A 544 -9.07 37.45 -10.84
C PHE A 544 -8.49 36.55 -11.96
N TRP A 545 -8.59 36.98 -13.21
CA TRP A 545 -7.97 36.26 -14.32
C TRP A 545 -6.44 36.19 -14.23
N SER A 546 -5.80 37.17 -13.62
CA SER A 546 -4.34 37.11 -13.37
C SER A 546 -3.98 35.95 -12.46
N TYR A 547 -4.82 35.61 -11.49
CA TYR A 547 -4.61 34.49 -10.60
C TYR A 547 -4.83 33.13 -11.28
N VAL A 548 -5.59 33.04 -12.34
CA VAL A 548 -5.65 31.85 -13.20
C VAL A 548 -4.27 31.58 -13.83
N VAL A 549 -3.59 32.60 -14.30
CA VAL A 549 -2.23 32.47 -14.85
C VAL A 549 -1.24 32.10 -13.77
N PHE A 550 -1.30 32.73 -12.59
CA PHE A 550 -0.37 32.47 -11.49
C PHE A 550 -0.54 31.05 -10.95
N ALA A 551 -1.76 30.58 -10.73
CA ALA A 551 -2.06 29.23 -10.31
C ALA A 551 -1.59 28.21 -11.36
N GLY A 552 -1.93 28.41 -12.63
CA GLY A 552 -1.48 27.54 -13.72
C GLY A 552 0.04 27.44 -13.80
N TRP A 553 0.77 28.56 -13.69
CA TRP A 553 2.23 28.56 -13.72
C TRP A 553 2.85 27.88 -12.49
N CYS A 554 2.31 28.11 -11.29
CA CYS A 554 2.78 27.49 -10.05
C CYS A 554 2.63 25.98 -10.09
N TRP A 555 1.42 25.50 -10.39
CA TRP A 555 1.13 24.05 -10.44
C TRP A 555 1.85 23.34 -11.60
N TYR A 556 2.12 24.05 -12.68
CA TYR A 556 2.99 23.55 -13.74
C TYR A 556 4.42 23.30 -13.23
N LEU A 557 4.99 24.23 -12.45
CA LEU A 557 6.32 24.04 -11.85
C LEU A 557 6.32 22.92 -10.80
N TRP A 558 5.28 22.83 -9.99
CA TRP A 558 5.09 21.71 -9.07
C TRP A 558 5.08 20.38 -9.81
N SER A 559 4.37 20.30 -10.93
CA SER A 559 4.33 19.10 -11.77
C SER A 559 5.71 18.73 -12.31
N LEU A 560 6.52 19.73 -12.74
CA LEU A 560 7.89 19.48 -13.16
C LEU A 560 8.76 18.90 -12.03
N VAL A 561 8.58 19.38 -10.79
CA VAL A 561 9.28 18.82 -9.62
C VAL A 561 8.88 17.36 -9.41
N LYS A 562 7.58 17.05 -9.47
CA LYS A 562 7.05 15.69 -9.29
C LYS A 562 7.54 14.72 -10.37
N GLU A 563 7.53 15.14 -11.63
CA GLU A 563 8.12 14.35 -12.74
C GLU A 563 9.62 14.09 -12.51
N ALA A 564 10.36 15.10 -12.03
CA ALA A 564 11.79 14.94 -11.70
C ALA A 564 12.01 14.05 -10.47
N GLU A 565 11.00 13.80 -9.65
CA GLU A 565 10.99 12.84 -8.55
C GLU A 565 10.59 11.42 -9.01
N GLY A 566 10.21 11.27 -10.28
CA GLY A 566 9.79 10.00 -10.86
C GLY A 566 8.29 9.71 -10.67
N GLU A 567 7.52 10.69 -10.20
CA GLU A 567 6.07 10.59 -10.14
C GLU A 567 5.46 10.98 -11.51
N ASN A 568 4.41 10.29 -11.94
CA ASN A 568 3.69 10.62 -13.16
C ASN A 568 2.45 11.46 -12.80
N VAL A 569 2.46 12.74 -13.16
CA VAL A 569 1.32 13.64 -12.92
C VAL A 569 0.29 13.65 -14.06
N GLY A 570 0.51 12.88 -15.12
CA GLY A 570 -0.45 12.65 -16.20
C GLY A 570 -0.83 13.93 -16.96
N GLU A 571 -2.13 14.07 -17.27
CA GLU A 571 -2.64 15.20 -18.07
C GLU A 571 -2.58 16.55 -17.34
N TRP A 572 -2.54 16.55 -16.01
CA TRP A 572 -2.49 17.77 -15.18
C TRP A 572 -1.33 18.69 -15.55
N PHE A 573 -0.18 18.09 -15.88
CA PHE A 573 1.00 18.81 -16.34
C PHE A 573 0.71 19.75 -17.52
N PHE A 574 -0.03 19.27 -18.53
CA PHE A 574 -0.40 20.05 -19.71
C PHE A 574 -1.53 21.03 -19.40
N ILE A 575 -2.48 20.66 -18.56
CA ILE A 575 -3.61 21.51 -18.16
C ILE A 575 -3.08 22.78 -17.51
N TYR A 576 -2.21 22.66 -16.53
CA TYR A 576 -1.63 23.79 -15.82
C TYR A 576 -0.85 24.72 -16.74
N TYR A 577 0.02 24.17 -17.59
CA TYR A 577 0.75 24.95 -18.59
C TYR A 577 -0.20 25.70 -19.55
N ARG A 578 -1.23 25.03 -20.03
CA ARG A 578 -2.21 25.59 -20.97
C ARG A 578 -2.87 26.86 -20.41
N TYR A 579 -3.36 26.82 -19.18
CA TYR A 579 -4.00 27.97 -18.56
C TYR A 579 -3.04 29.16 -18.40
N ALA A 580 -1.81 28.89 -17.97
CA ALA A 580 -0.82 29.97 -17.89
C ALA A 580 -0.48 30.56 -19.26
N ALA A 581 -0.18 29.73 -20.25
CA ALA A 581 0.28 30.19 -21.57
C ALA A 581 -0.83 30.82 -22.42
N GLN A 582 -2.08 30.33 -22.30
CA GLN A 582 -3.20 30.80 -23.10
C GLN A 582 -3.63 32.22 -22.76
N TYR A 583 -3.58 32.60 -21.48
CA TYR A 583 -4.17 33.86 -21.02
C TYR A 583 -3.15 34.98 -20.79
N ILE A 584 -1.85 34.66 -20.66
CA ILE A 584 -0.82 35.62 -20.24
C ILE A 584 -0.75 36.87 -21.15
N ASP A 585 -0.67 36.69 -22.45
CA ASP A 585 -0.48 37.81 -23.39
C ASP A 585 -1.73 38.71 -23.46
N ARG A 586 -2.92 38.12 -23.41
CA ARG A 586 -4.18 38.84 -23.33
C ARG A 586 -4.27 39.69 -22.06
N LEU A 587 -3.87 39.15 -20.94
CA LEU A 587 -3.90 39.86 -19.65
C LEU A 587 -2.89 41.00 -19.61
N LEU A 588 -1.67 40.80 -20.10
CA LEU A 588 -0.68 41.86 -20.20
C LEU A 588 -1.23 43.02 -21.04
N SER A 589 -1.78 42.73 -22.23
CA SER A 589 -2.42 43.76 -23.07
C SER A 589 -3.56 44.46 -22.34
N TRP A 590 -4.40 43.71 -21.61
CA TRP A 590 -5.53 44.30 -20.86
C TRP A 590 -5.07 45.26 -19.75
N TYR A 591 -3.92 45.00 -19.10
CA TYR A 591 -3.33 45.93 -18.12
C TYR A 591 -2.68 47.15 -18.80
N GLU A 592 -2.12 47.00 -19.99
CA GLU A 592 -1.44 48.06 -20.71
C GLU A 592 -2.41 49.04 -21.40
N GLU A 593 -3.64 48.59 -21.72
CA GLU A 593 -4.67 49.41 -22.36
C GLU A 593 -5.51 50.25 -21.39
N ASN A 594 -5.50 49.94 -20.08
CA ASN A 594 -6.31 50.59 -19.05
C ASN A 594 -5.46 51.05 -17.87
#